data_47cdfaf17a43ca7e3dc741b6412e9c77
#
_entry.id   47cdfaf17a43ca7e3dc741b6412e9c77
#
_cell.length_a   1.000
_cell.length_b   1.000
_cell.length_c   1.000
_cell.angle_alpha   90.00
_cell.angle_beta   90.00
_cell.angle_gamma   90.00
#
_symmetry.space_group_name_H-M   'P 1'
#
loop_
_entity.id
_entity.type
_entity.pdbx_description
1 polymer ?
#
loop_
_entity_poly.entity_id
_entity_poly.type
_entity_poly.pdbx_seq_one_letter_code
_entity_poly.pdbx_strand_id
1 'polypeptide(L)'
;AAIALQFGPLEYTSVLLFAFALLAGISGDSPIKGLIAIFFGVFLSTIGLDPVDSTSRMTFDNVNLFDGLPLIGLAIGSLALASILEQIFDLYRNPTENQHSAELTAQANKKLPIREFFSHWKTIGRSALIGSGVGMLPGLGVTLAAFLSYGATRKASKDPNSFGKGNPQGIIATEAANSAVVGANLIPTIALGVPGNIAAALLIGAFIIHGIVPGPFMLTMHGDVIYALFASMLMANFIHLAIGRIGIPVWAMVARTPKGL
;
A
#
# COMPACT_ATOMS: atom_id res chain seq x y z
N ALA A 1 -11.24 -20.98 -7.46
CA ALA A 1 -12.29 -21.18 -6.44
C ALA A 1 -11.96 -22.35 -5.50
N ALA A 2 -11.64 -23.57 -6.01
CA ALA A 2 -11.42 -24.75 -5.16
C ALA A 2 -10.26 -24.61 -4.16
N ILE A 3 -9.17 -23.96 -4.53
CA ILE A 3 -8.00 -23.75 -3.65
C ILE A 3 -8.32 -22.73 -2.54
N ALA A 4 -9.05 -21.68 -2.86
CA ALA A 4 -9.35 -20.64 -1.87
C ALA A 4 -10.36 -21.08 -0.81
N LEU A 5 -11.22 -22.04 -1.12
CA LEU A 5 -12.15 -22.67 -0.14
C LEU A 5 -11.44 -23.60 0.85
N GLN A 6 -10.19 -23.97 0.59
CA GLN A 6 -9.39 -24.78 1.49
C GLN A 6 -8.57 -23.94 2.50
N PHE A 7 -8.59 -22.60 2.36
CA PHE A 7 -7.91 -21.71 3.28
C PHE A 7 -8.71 -21.58 4.58
N GLY A 8 -8.21 -22.20 5.63
CA GLY A 8 -8.73 -22.07 6.98
C GLY A 8 -7.89 -21.11 7.83
N PRO A 9 -8.23 -20.97 9.12
CA PRO A 9 -7.53 -20.07 10.06
C PRO A 9 -6.02 -20.36 10.17
N LEU A 10 -5.59 -21.61 10.03
CA LEU A 10 -4.18 -22.01 10.09
C LEU A 10 -3.40 -21.51 8.86
N GLU A 11 -4.00 -21.61 7.69
CA GLU A 11 -3.41 -21.13 6.43
C GLU A 11 -3.27 -19.60 6.46
N TYR A 12 -4.29 -18.89 6.94
CA TYR A 12 -4.21 -17.43 7.14
C TYR A 12 -3.09 -17.05 8.11
N THR A 13 -2.97 -17.74 9.23
CA THR A 13 -1.90 -17.50 10.21
C THR A 13 -0.52 -17.73 9.59
N SER A 14 -0.37 -18.81 8.81
CA SER A 14 0.88 -19.12 8.11
C SER A 14 1.26 -18.05 7.10
N VAL A 15 0.29 -17.53 6.33
CA VAL A 15 0.50 -16.44 5.38
C VAL A 15 0.88 -15.15 6.09
N LEU A 16 0.27 -14.82 7.22
CA LEU A 16 0.63 -13.66 8.02
C LEU A 16 2.05 -13.77 8.60
N LEU A 17 2.43 -14.92 9.14
CA LEU A 17 3.79 -15.15 9.63
C LEU A 17 4.83 -15.04 8.52
N PHE A 18 4.52 -15.59 7.34
CA PHE A 18 5.36 -15.43 6.16
C PHE A 18 5.49 -13.97 5.73
N ALA A 19 4.39 -13.20 5.75
CA ALA A 19 4.39 -11.77 5.47
C ALA A 19 5.28 -11.00 6.47
N PHE A 20 5.19 -11.30 7.76
CA PHE A 20 6.03 -10.67 8.79
C PHE A 20 7.52 -11.02 8.59
N ALA A 21 7.84 -12.27 8.26
CA ALA A 21 9.20 -12.67 7.96
C ALA A 21 9.78 -11.93 6.74
N LEU A 22 8.97 -11.75 5.69
CA LEU A 22 9.36 -10.98 4.52
C LEU A 22 9.57 -9.49 4.86
N LEU A 23 8.66 -8.87 5.63
CA LEU A 23 8.79 -7.48 6.06
C LEU A 23 10.04 -7.27 6.92
N ALA A 24 10.32 -8.18 7.85
CA ALA A 24 11.55 -8.14 8.64
C ALA A 24 12.81 -8.20 7.76
N GLY A 25 12.79 -9.01 6.69
CA GLY A 25 13.89 -9.10 5.73
C GLY A 25 14.09 -7.85 4.86
N ILE A 26 13.06 -6.99 4.72
CA ILE A 26 13.10 -5.75 3.95
C ILE A 26 13.53 -4.56 4.80
N SER A 27 13.48 -4.67 6.12
CA SER A 27 13.68 -3.57 7.10
C SER A 27 15.11 -2.96 7.13
N GLY A 28 15.89 -3.03 6.04
CA GLY A 28 17.18 -2.37 5.89
C GLY A 28 18.33 -3.09 6.60
N ASP A 29 19.22 -2.34 7.23
CA ASP A 29 20.49 -2.86 7.77
C ASP A 29 20.33 -3.59 9.12
N SER A 30 19.14 -3.56 9.73
CA SER A 30 18.88 -4.19 11.02
C SER A 30 17.55 -4.95 11.05
N PRO A 31 17.53 -6.26 10.74
CA PRO A 31 16.33 -7.09 10.82
C PRO A 31 15.67 -7.08 12.20
N ILE A 32 16.44 -6.92 13.26
CA ILE A 32 15.93 -6.87 14.65
C ILE A 32 15.05 -5.65 14.86
N LYS A 33 15.42 -4.47 14.34
CA LYS A 33 14.60 -3.26 14.43
C LYS A 33 13.28 -3.43 13.66
N GLY A 34 13.33 -4.09 12.50
CA GLY A 34 12.15 -4.44 11.73
C GLY A 34 11.22 -5.36 12.51
N LEU A 35 11.77 -6.37 13.15
CA LEU A 35 11.00 -7.30 13.98
C LEU A 35 10.32 -6.58 15.16
N ILE A 36 11.05 -5.72 15.87
CA ILE A 36 10.51 -4.91 16.98
C ILE A 36 9.36 -4.02 16.47
N ALA A 37 9.53 -3.38 15.31
CA ALA A 37 8.48 -2.54 14.72
C ALA A 37 7.23 -3.35 14.35
N ILE A 38 7.39 -4.57 13.83
CA ILE A 38 6.29 -5.48 13.52
C ILE A 38 5.52 -5.86 14.80
N PHE A 39 6.22 -6.30 15.85
CA PHE A 39 5.59 -6.66 17.12
C PHE A 39 4.90 -5.46 17.77
N PHE A 40 5.49 -4.27 17.68
CA PHE A 40 4.84 -3.04 18.14
C PHE A 40 3.58 -2.73 17.35
N GLY A 41 3.59 -2.89 16.02
CA GLY A 41 2.40 -2.74 15.18
C GLY A 41 1.30 -3.76 15.53
N VAL A 42 1.66 -5.03 15.74
CA VAL A 42 0.74 -6.08 16.19
C VAL A 42 0.15 -5.71 17.56
N PHE A 43 0.97 -5.26 18.51
CA PHE A 43 0.50 -4.79 19.81
C PHE A 43 -0.52 -3.65 19.67
N LEU A 44 -0.24 -2.64 18.86
CA LEU A 44 -1.17 -1.53 18.61
C LEU A 44 -2.48 -2.02 17.97
N SER A 45 -2.43 -3.03 17.13
CA SER A 45 -3.63 -3.59 16.46
C SER A 45 -4.53 -4.37 17.41
N THR A 46 -4.06 -4.72 18.61
CA THR A 46 -4.91 -5.38 19.63
C THR A 46 -5.76 -4.43 20.44
N ILE A 47 -5.59 -3.11 20.29
CA ILE A 47 -6.41 -2.10 20.94
C ILE A 47 -7.78 -2.04 20.27
N GLY A 48 -8.85 -2.15 21.03
CA GLY A 48 -10.22 -2.12 20.52
C GLY A 48 -11.11 -3.21 21.07
N LEU A 49 -12.23 -3.45 20.41
CA LEU A 49 -13.11 -4.59 20.74
C LEU A 49 -12.61 -5.84 20.02
N ASP A 50 -12.59 -6.95 20.75
CA ASP A 50 -12.35 -8.25 20.14
C ASP A 50 -13.47 -8.60 19.15
N PRO A 51 -13.14 -8.97 17.90
CA PRO A 51 -14.15 -9.28 16.89
C PRO A 51 -14.92 -10.58 17.14
N VAL A 52 -14.47 -11.43 18.08
CA VAL A 52 -15.08 -12.73 18.35
C VAL A 52 -16.03 -12.62 19.55
N ASP A 53 -15.57 -12.09 20.66
CA ASP A 53 -16.34 -12.04 21.93
C ASP A 53 -16.72 -10.63 22.38
N SER A 54 -16.39 -9.62 21.59
CA SER A 54 -16.69 -8.20 21.83
C SER A 54 -16.14 -7.68 23.19
N THR A 55 -15.14 -8.35 23.75
CA THR A 55 -14.47 -7.85 24.95
C THR A 55 -13.58 -6.66 24.62
N SER A 56 -13.56 -5.65 25.49
CA SER A 56 -12.72 -4.47 25.30
C SER A 56 -11.28 -4.77 25.69
N ARG A 57 -10.33 -4.48 24.79
CA ARG A 57 -8.88 -4.64 25.00
C ARG A 57 -8.20 -3.29 24.98
N MET A 58 -7.59 -2.92 26.10
CA MET A 58 -6.81 -1.69 26.26
C MET A 58 -7.52 -0.42 25.76
N THR A 59 -8.82 -0.36 25.92
CA THR A 59 -9.64 0.81 25.54
C THR A 59 -9.73 1.85 26.62
N PHE A 60 -9.35 1.50 27.89
CA PHE A 60 -9.40 2.40 29.04
C PHE A 60 -10.77 3.08 29.20
N ASP A 61 -11.85 2.36 28.92
CA ASP A 61 -13.25 2.83 28.92
C ASP A 61 -13.53 4.00 27.96
N ASN A 62 -12.62 4.27 27.01
CA ASN A 62 -12.81 5.30 26.00
C ASN A 62 -13.52 4.70 24.77
N VAL A 63 -14.75 5.17 24.53
CA VAL A 63 -15.59 4.71 23.41
C VAL A 63 -14.92 4.94 22.05
N ASN A 64 -14.08 5.99 21.90
CA ASN A 64 -13.38 6.26 20.65
C ASN A 64 -12.28 5.22 20.32
N LEU A 65 -11.91 4.38 21.30
CA LEU A 65 -10.95 3.29 21.09
C LEU A 65 -11.62 1.94 20.83
N PHE A 66 -12.95 1.85 20.87
CA PHE A 66 -13.67 0.60 20.63
C PHE A 66 -13.46 0.08 19.20
N ASP A 67 -13.39 0.97 18.21
CA ASP A 67 -13.08 0.64 16.82
C ASP A 67 -11.57 0.43 16.56
N GLY A 68 -10.76 0.43 17.63
CA GLY A 68 -9.31 0.36 17.52
C GLY A 68 -8.65 1.67 17.08
N LEU A 69 -7.35 1.61 16.79
CA LEU A 69 -6.60 2.76 16.30
C LEU A 69 -6.78 2.87 14.79
N PRO A 70 -7.16 4.03 14.24
CA PRO A 70 -7.34 4.20 12.80
C PRO A 70 -5.99 4.07 12.09
N LEU A 71 -5.87 3.06 11.20
CA LEU A 71 -4.63 2.74 10.48
C LEU A 71 -4.05 3.96 9.73
N ILE A 72 -4.92 4.76 9.12
CA ILE A 72 -4.51 5.97 8.37
C ILE A 72 -3.90 7.00 9.34
N GLY A 73 -4.53 7.23 10.49
CA GLY A 73 -4.02 8.14 11.52
C GLY A 73 -2.67 7.69 12.09
N LEU A 74 -2.53 6.38 12.36
CA LEU A 74 -1.26 5.78 12.79
C LEU A 74 -0.16 5.92 11.74
N ALA A 75 -0.46 5.63 10.48
CA ALA A 75 0.51 5.70 9.40
C ALA A 75 0.99 7.15 9.18
N ILE A 76 0.06 8.10 9.07
CA ILE A 76 0.41 9.53 8.89
C ILE A 76 1.16 10.04 10.13
N GLY A 77 0.68 9.74 11.34
CA GLY A 77 1.29 10.18 12.59
C GLY A 77 2.70 9.64 12.76
N SER A 78 2.93 8.35 12.54
CA SER A 78 4.26 7.74 12.69
C SER A 78 5.25 8.25 11.64
N LEU A 79 4.84 8.37 10.38
CA LEU A 79 5.71 8.87 9.31
C LEU A 79 6.00 10.37 9.46
N ALA A 80 4.99 11.18 9.81
CA ALA A 80 5.19 12.60 10.06
C ALA A 80 6.08 12.83 11.27
N LEU A 81 5.84 12.12 12.38
CA LEU A 81 6.67 12.22 13.58
C LEU A 81 8.11 11.80 13.30
N ALA A 82 8.33 10.70 12.60
CA ALA A 82 9.67 10.26 12.21
C ALA A 82 10.39 11.34 11.39
N SER A 83 9.71 11.91 10.39
CA SER A 83 10.28 12.96 9.54
C SER A 83 10.57 14.26 10.32
N ILE A 84 9.72 14.63 11.27
CA ILE A 84 9.93 15.81 12.12
C ILE A 84 11.12 15.59 13.06
N LEU A 85 11.20 14.42 13.71
CA LEU A 85 12.31 14.07 14.57
C LEU A 85 13.64 14.06 13.81
N GLU A 86 13.65 13.46 12.61
CA GLU A 86 14.83 13.44 11.74
C GLU A 86 15.27 14.87 11.37
N GLN A 87 14.33 15.73 10.98
CA GLN A 87 14.61 17.14 10.69
C GLN A 87 15.14 17.90 11.92
N ILE A 88 14.58 17.64 13.11
CA ILE A 88 15.07 18.24 14.36
C ILE A 88 16.51 17.77 14.64
N PHE A 89 16.78 16.47 14.53
CA PHE A 89 18.12 15.93 14.71
C PHE A 89 19.14 16.53 13.72
N ASP A 90 18.74 16.69 12.46
CA ASP A 90 19.59 17.26 11.41
C ASP A 90 19.87 18.77 11.68
N LEU A 91 18.90 19.53 12.15
CA LEU A 91 19.08 20.92 12.58
C LEU A 91 20.07 21.07 13.73
N TYR A 92 20.05 20.12 14.69
CA TYR A 92 21.01 20.11 15.82
C TYR A 92 22.38 19.63 15.42
N ARG A 93 22.51 18.73 14.46
CA ARG A 93 23.75 18.09 14.06
C ARG A 93 24.51 18.81 12.96
N ASN A 94 23.82 19.45 12.02
CA ASN A 94 24.38 20.14 10.86
C ASN A 94 23.61 21.44 10.52
N PRO A 95 23.88 22.54 11.24
CA PRO A 95 23.16 23.80 11.00
C PRO A 95 23.41 24.45 9.63
N THR A 96 24.37 23.95 8.84
CA THR A 96 24.80 24.52 7.55
C THR A 96 24.20 23.87 6.31
N GLU A 97 23.41 22.78 6.42
CA GLU A 97 22.98 21.97 5.25
C GLU A 97 21.57 22.30 4.75
N ASN A 98 21.18 23.57 4.81
CA ASN A 98 19.95 24.07 4.16
C ASN A 98 19.99 24.02 2.60
N GLN A 99 21.07 23.49 2.01
CA GLN A 99 21.23 23.43 0.55
C GLN A 99 20.50 22.26 -0.12
N HIS A 100 20.19 21.19 0.62
CA HIS A 100 19.53 20.00 0.04
C HIS A 100 18.10 20.25 -0.42
N SER A 101 17.39 21.17 0.22
CA SER A 101 16.01 21.54 -0.17
C SER A 101 15.96 22.28 -1.50
N ALA A 102 17.00 23.05 -1.82
CA ALA A 102 17.09 23.80 -3.09
C ALA A 102 17.42 22.88 -4.28
N GLU A 103 18.27 21.86 -4.07
CA GLU A 103 18.62 20.87 -5.10
C GLU A 103 17.45 19.95 -5.45
N LEU A 104 16.67 19.50 -4.45
CA LEU A 104 15.47 18.74 -4.68
C LEU A 104 14.42 19.51 -5.49
N THR A 105 14.34 20.82 -5.28
CA THR A 105 13.43 21.72 -6.03
C THR A 105 13.88 21.93 -7.47
N ALA A 106 15.19 21.97 -7.73
CA ALA A 106 15.74 22.07 -9.08
C ALA A 106 15.57 20.76 -9.89
N GLN A 107 15.63 19.60 -9.22
CA GLN A 107 15.40 18.30 -9.86
C GLN A 107 13.92 18.03 -10.15
N ALA A 108 12.99 18.59 -9.38
CA ALA A 108 11.54 18.45 -9.58
C ALA A 108 11.03 19.00 -10.92
N ASN A 109 11.81 19.83 -11.60
CA ASN A 109 11.49 20.36 -12.94
C ASN A 109 11.95 19.46 -14.10
N LYS A 110 12.67 18.37 -13.84
CA LYS A 110 13.05 17.43 -14.87
C LYS A 110 11.86 16.57 -15.26
N LYS A 111 11.25 16.85 -16.40
CA LYS A 111 10.24 15.96 -16.98
C LYS A 111 10.90 14.62 -17.28
N LEU A 112 10.43 13.54 -16.67
CA LEU A 112 10.85 12.20 -17.04
C LEU A 112 10.47 11.97 -18.51
N PRO A 113 11.42 11.72 -19.41
CA PRO A 113 11.09 11.39 -20.79
C PRO A 113 10.38 10.02 -20.82
N ILE A 114 9.36 9.90 -21.66
CA ILE A 114 8.58 8.66 -21.82
C ILE A 114 9.50 7.45 -22.10
N ARG A 115 10.60 7.68 -22.79
CA ARG A 115 11.60 6.64 -23.09
C ARG A 115 12.25 6.09 -21.81
N GLU A 116 12.49 6.91 -20.81
CA GLU A 116 13.06 6.50 -19.52
C GLU A 116 12.06 5.65 -18.73
N PHE A 117 10.78 5.98 -18.76
CA PHE A 117 9.71 5.16 -18.17
C PHE A 117 9.73 3.74 -18.77
N PHE A 118 9.75 3.62 -20.09
CA PHE A 118 9.80 2.32 -20.76
C PHE A 118 11.12 1.57 -20.55
N SER A 119 12.21 2.23 -20.18
CA SER A 119 13.47 1.54 -19.84
C SER A 119 13.34 0.68 -18.58
N HIS A 120 12.38 1.00 -17.72
CA HIS A 120 12.11 0.25 -16.47
C HIS A 120 11.05 -0.86 -16.60
N TRP A 121 10.73 -1.31 -17.82
CA TRP A 121 9.68 -2.30 -18.08
C TRP A 121 9.85 -3.61 -17.27
N LYS A 122 11.11 -4.04 -17.02
CA LYS A 122 11.41 -5.22 -16.18
C LYS A 122 11.00 -5.00 -14.72
N THR A 123 11.21 -3.80 -14.21
CA THR A 123 10.76 -3.42 -12.86
C THR A 123 9.24 -3.39 -12.80
N ILE A 124 8.59 -2.77 -13.78
CA ILE A 124 7.12 -2.70 -13.87
C ILE A 124 6.53 -4.11 -13.93
N GLY A 125 7.01 -4.96 -14.83
CA GLY A 125 6.50 -6.32 -15.00
C GLY A 125 6.66 -7.19 -13.74
N ARG A 126 7.85 -7.17 -13.12
CA ARG A 126 8.09 -7.89 -11.87
C ARG A 126 7.20 -7.39 -10.75
N SER A 127 7.06 -6.08 -10.61
CA SER A 127 6.26 -5.45 -9.58
C SER A 127 4.77 -5.72 -9.76
N ALA A 128 4.29 -5.70 -11.00
CA ALA A 128 2.93 -6.08 -11.33
C ALA A 128 2.64 -7.56 -10.98
N LEU A 129 3.57 -8.47 -11.25
CA LEU A 129 3.43 -9.88 -10.87
C LEU A 129 3.38 -10.07 -9.35
N ILE A 130 4.27 -9.38 -8.60
CA ILE A 130 4.24 -9.41 -7.13
C ILE A 130 2.93 -8.84 -6.61
N GLY A 131 2.50 -7.68 -7.12
CA GLY A 131 1.24 -7.05 -6.74
C GLY A 131 0.03 -7.92 -7.04
N SER A 132 -0.02 -8.55 -8.22
CA SER A 132 -1.10 -9.47 -8.56
C SER A 132 -1.11 -10.71 -7.66
N GLY A 133 0.05 -11.29 -7.37
CA GLY A 133 0.16 -12.45 -6.48
C GLY A 133 -0.34 -12.14 -5.06
N VAL A 134 0.09 -11.01 -4.49
CA VAL A 134 -0.35 -10.56 -3.15
C VAL A 134 -1.83 -10.18 -3.16
N GLY A 135 -2.30 -9.50 -4.22
CA GLY A 135 -3.70 -9.07 -4.34
C GLY A 135 -4.71 -10.21 -4.43
N MET A 136 -4.30 -11.37 -4.94
CA MET A 136 -5.15 -12.58 -4.94
C MET A 136 -5.37 -13.17 -3.55
N LEU A 137 -4.54 -12.80 -2.57
CA LEU A 137 -4.64 -13.28 -1.20
C LEU A 137 -5.46 -12.28 -0.37
N PRO A 138 -6.64 -12.67 0.15
CA PRO A 138 -7.46 -11.76 0.92
C PRO A 138 -6.76 -11.31 2.20
N GLY A 139 -6.93 -10.03 2.56
CA GLY A 139 -6.44 -9.47 3.82
C GLY A 139 -4.99 -8.98 3.83
N LEU A 140 -4.15 -9.29 2.83
CA LEU A 140 -2.73 -8.87 2.83
C LEU A 140 -2.52 -7.40 2.43
N GLY A 141 -3.46 -6.84 1.69
CA GLY A 141 -3.48 -5.41 1.36
C GLY A 141 -2.39 -4.94 0.40
N VAL A 142 -2.54 -3.69 -0.03
CA VAL A 142 -1.63 -3.03 -0.98
C VAL A 142 -0.26 -2.72 -0.39
N THR A 143 -0.21 -2.49 0.92
CA THR A 143 1.01 -2.10 1.63
C THR A 143 2.07 -3.19 1.57
N LEU A 144 1.68 -4.45 1.83
CA LEU A 144 2.58 -5.59 1.74
C LEU A 144 3.15 -5.76 0.33
N ALA A 145 2.30 -5.66 -0.69
CA ALA A 145 2.72 -5.76 -2.08
C ALA A 145 3.75 -4.69 -2.45
N ALA A 146 3.53 -3.45 -2.02
CA ALA A 146 4.45 -2.34 -2.24
C ALA A 146 5.82 -2.61 -1.61
N PHE A 147 5.86 -3.03 -0.34
CA PHE A 147 7.11 -3.35 0.35
C PHE A 147 7.84 -4.53 -0.27
N LEU A 148 7.14 -5.62 -0.59
CA LEU A 148 7.74 -6.78 -1.26
C LEU A 148 8.33 -6.42 -2.62
N SER A 149 7.60 -5.63 -3.40
CA SER A 149 8.05 -5.17 -4.70
C SER A 149 9.26 -4.26 -4.61
N TYR A 150 9.27 -3.33 -3.65
CA TYR A 150 10.41 -2.47 -3.38
C TYR A 150 11.66 -3.30 -3.01
N GLY A 151 11.54 -4.22 -2.06
CA GLY A 151 12.63 -5.08 -1.63
C GLY A 151 13.17 -5.98 -2.75
N ALA A 152 12.28 -6.59 -3.55
CA ALA A 152 12.66 -7.39 -4.70
C ALA A 152 13.37 -6.56 -5.77
N THR A 153 12.93 -5.31 -5.98
CA THR A 153 13.55 -4.40 -6.95
C THR A 153 14.91 -3.93 -6.47
N ARG A 154 15.05 -3.56 -5.19
CA ARG A 154 16.33 -3.18 -4.60
C ARG A 154 17.36 -4.31 -4.71
N LYS A 155 16.98 -5.56 -4.38
CA LYS A 155 17.87 -6.73 -4.47
C LYS A 155 18.31 -7.02 -5.92
N ALA A 156 17.46 -6.76 -6.89
CA ALA A 156 17.75 -7.02 -8.30
C ALA A 156 18.39 -5.81 -9.03
N SER A 157 18.55 -4.68 -8.35
CA SER A 157 19.20 -3.48 -8.89
C SER A 157 20.70 -3.66 -8.96
N LYS A 158 21.33 -3.02 -9.96
CA LYS A 158 22.79 -2.91 -10.08
C LYS A 158 23.37 -2.02 -8.99
N ASP A 159 22.60 -1.07 -8.46
CA ASP A 159 22.99 -0.19 -7.37
C ASP A 159 21.91 -0.17 -6.29
N PRO A 160 21.93 -1.13 -5.34
CA PRO A 160 20.98 -1.20 -4.23
C PRO A 160 21.08 -0.03 -3.25
N ASN A 161 22.23 0.67 -3.19
CA ASN A 161 22.47 1.75 -2.24
C ASN A 161 21.88 3.10 -2.70
N SER A 162 21.46 3.21 -3.94
CA SER A 162 20.76 4.38 -4.48
C SER A 162 19.28 4.44 -4.07
N PHE A 163 18.73 3.32 -3.57
CA PHE A 163 17.35 3.28 -3.10
C PHE A 163 17.19 4.11 -1.81
N GLY A 164 16.13 4.91 -1.74
CA GLY A 164 15.96 5.91 -0.70
C GLY A 164 16.70 7.24 -0.94
N LYS A 165 17.52 7.32 -2.01
CA LYS A 165 18.32 8.50 -2.37
C LYS A 165 17.98 9.05 -3.77
N GLY A 166 16.71 8.91 -4.19
CA GLY A 166 16.22 9.45 -5.46
C GLY A 166 16.22 8.46 -6.63
N ASN A 167 16.49 7.17 -6.42
CA ASN A 167 16.37 6.17 -7.48
C ASN A 167 14.88 5.97 -7.89
N PRO A 168 14.47 6.27 -9.14
CA PRO A 168 13.09 6.18 -9.58
C PRO A 168 12.54 4.75 -9.57
N GLN A 169 13.39 3.73 -9.62
CA GLN A 169 12.96 2.33 -9.60
C GLN A 169 12.23 1.96 -8.31
N GLY A 170 12.55 2.61 -7.19
CA GLY A 170 11.86 2.40 -5.93
C GLY A 170 10.39 2.80 -6.01
N ILE A 171 10.10 4.00 -6.54
CA ILE A 171 8.74 4.51 -6.73
C ILE A 171 7.99 3.68 -7.78
N ILE A 172 8.62 3.39 -8.91
CA ILE A 172 8.03 2.56 -9.98
C ILE A 172 7.62 1.19 -9.43
N ALA A 173 8.45 0.59 -8.60
CA ALA A 173 8.19 -0.72 -8.04
C ALA A 173 6.98 -0.72 -7.09
N THR A 174 6.92 0.24 -6.17
CA THR A 174 5.82 0.34 -5.21
C THR A 174 4.50 0.65 -5.89
N GLU A 175 4.48 1.61 -6.81
CA GLU A 175 3.28 2.06 -7.49
C GLU A 175 2.74 1.02 -8.49
N ALA A 176 3.63 0.33 -9.23
CA ALA A 176 3.22 -0.73 -10.13
C ALA A 176 2.61 -1.92 -9.35
N ALA A 177 3.18 -2.28 -8.20
CA ALA A 177 2.61 -3.32 -7.35
C ALA A 177 1.28 -2.89 -6.73
N ASN A 178 1.19 -1.66 -6.21
CA ASN A 178 -0.03 -1.09 -5.66
C ASN A 178 -1.18 -1.13 -6.68
N SER A 179 -0.94 -0.66 -7.89
CA SER A 179 -1.93 -0.67 -8.97
C SER A 179 -2.37 -2.10 -9.36
N ALA A 180 -1.43 -3.05 -9.39
CA ALA A 180 -1.73 -4.44 -9.73
C ALA A 180 -2.57 -5.16 -8.66
N VAL A 181 -2.37 -4.83 -7.37
CA VAL A 181 -3.20 -5.36 -6.27
C VAL A 181 -4.66 -5.03 -6.45
N VAL A 182 -4.99 -3.82 -6.90
CA VAL A 182 -6.38 -3.35 -7.04
C VAL A 182 -7.19 -4.27 -7.97
N GLY A 183 -6.61 -4.60 -9.13
CA GLY A 183 -7.25 -5.53 -10.06
C GLY A 183 -7.30 -6.97 -9.53
N ALA A 184 -6.18 -7.45 -8.99
CA ALA A 184 -6.06 -8.82 -8.49
C ALA A 184 -6.98 -9.11 -7.29
N ASN A 185 -7.23 -8.11 -6.46
CA ASN A 185 -8.10 -8.20 -5.29
C ASN A 185 -9.59 -8.40 -5.63
N LEU A 186 -9.99 -8.06 -6.87
CA LEU A 186 -11.33 -8.38 -7.35
C LEU A 186 -11.56 -9.88 -7.52
N ILE A 187 -10.51 -10.68 -7.70
CA ILE A 187 -10.63 -12.12 -7.87
C ILE A 187 -11.28 -12.76 -6.63
N PRO A 188 -10.71 -12.68 -5.41
CA PRO A 188 -11.37 -13.21 -4.22
C PRO A 188 -12.69 -12.49 -3.90
N THR A 189 -12.78 -11.18 -4.15
CA THR A 189 -13.97 -10.39 -3.90
C THR A 189 -15.17 -10.87 -4.71
N ILE A 190 -14.99 -11.06 -6.01
CA ILE A 190 -16.06 -11.48 -6.93
C ILE A 190 -16.32 -12.98 -6.84
N ALA A 191 -15.24 -13.78 -6.83
CA ALA A 191 -15.37 -15.23 -6.91
C ALA A 191 -15.75 -15.92 -5.60
N LEU A 192 -15.38 -15.31 -4.46
CA LEU A 192 -15.58 -15.90 -3.13
C LEU A 192 -16.44 -15.04 -2.20
N GLY A 193 -16.70 -13.79 -2.56
CA GLY A 193 -17.34 -12.83 -1.65
C GLY A 193 -16.45 -12.44 -0.46
N VAL A 194 -15.12 -12.62 -0.58
CA VAL A 194 -14.17 -12.30 0.49
C VAL A 194 -13.42 -11.02 0.13
N PRO A 195 -13.64 -9.92 0.88
CA PRO A 195 -12.96 -8.67 0.59
C PRO A 195 -11.48 -8.74 0.99
N GLY A 196 -10.60 -8.30 0.10
CA GLY A 196 -9.17 -8.21 0.42
C GLY A 196 -8.75 -6.86 1.03
N ASN A 197 -9.63 -5.85 0.97
CA ASN A 197 -9.43 -4.53 1.58
C ASN A 197 -10.77 -3.83 1.81
N ILE A 198 -10.73 -2.64 2.43
CA ILE A 198 -11.92 -1.83 2.75
C ILE A 198 -12.72 -1.47 1.48
N ALA A 199 -12.06 -1.10 0.39
CA ALA A 199 -12.73 -0.75 -0.86
C ALA A 199 -13.48 -1.96 -1.46
N ALA A 200 -12.88 -3.14 -1.40
CA ALA A 200 -13.52 -4.40 -1.81
C ALA A 200 -14.73 -4.75 -0.92
N ALA A 201 -14.64 -4.48 0.40
CA ALA A 201 -15.78 -4.68 1.30
C ALA A 201 -16.95 -3.74 0.98
N LEU A 202 -16.67 -2.47 0.66
CA LEU A 202 -17.69 -1.52 0.22
C LEU A 202 -18.31 -1.95 -1.13
N LEU A 203 -17.51 -2.48 -2.05
CA LEU A 203 -18.00 -3.00 -3.31
C LEU A 203 -18.93 -4.20 -3.11
N ILE A 204 -18.58 -5.13 -2.21
CA ILE A 204 -19.49 -6.23 -1.83
C ILE A 204 -20.80 -5.68 -1.25
N GLY A 205 -20.72 -4.68 -0.37
CA GLY A 205 -21.91 -4.03 0.17
C GLY A 205 -22.79 -3.42 -0.91
N ALA A 206 -22.19 -2.76 -1.90
CA ALA A 206 -22.91 -2.21 -3.05
C ALA A 206 -23.59 -3.31 -3.88
N PHE A 207 -22.92 -4.43 -4.14
CA PHE A 207 -23.52 -5.57 -4.82
C PHE A 207 -24.73 -6.13 -4.08
N ILE A 208 -24.61 -6.32 -2.76
CA ILE A 208 -25.70 -6.85 -1.92
C ILE A 208 -26.93 -5.92 -1.95
N ILE A 209 -26.73 -4.59 -1.87
CA ILE A 209 -27.82 -3.60 -1.96
C ILE A 209 -28.58 -3.72 -3.30
N HIS A 210 -27.87 -4.10 -4.36
CA HIS A 210 -28.47 -4.31 -5.69
C HIS A 210 -28.99 -5.76 -5.90
N GLY A 211 -29.04 -6.56 -4.84
CA GLY A 211 -29.50 -7.95 -4.91
C GLY A 211 -28.52 -8.91 -5.56
N ILE A 212 -27.26 -8.49 -5.75
CA ILE A 212 -26.20 -9.31 -6.36
C ILE A 212 -25.34 -9.89 -5.25
N VAL A 213 -25.32 -11.23 -5.14
CA VAL A 213 -24.49 -11.92 -4.14
C VAL A 213 -23.18 -12.34 -4.79
N PRO A 214 -22.03 -11.81 -4.32
CA PRO A 214 -20.73 -12.25 -4.81
C PRO A 214 -20.49 -13.74 -4.53
N GLY A 215 -19.90 -14.43 -5.50
CA GLY A 215 -19.66 -15.85 -5.37
C GLY A 215 -19.25 -16.51 -6.68
N PRO A 216 -19.05 -17.84 -6.68
CA PRO A 216 -18.54 -18.60 -7.83
C PRO A 216 -19.36 -18.46 -9.11
N PHE A 217 -20.66 -18.17 -8.99
CA PHE A 217 -21.59 -18.04 -10.10
C PHE A 217 -21.79 -16.59 -10.57
N MET A 218 -21.17 -15.62 -9.93
CA MET A 218 -21.37 -14.21 -10.25
C MET A 218 -21.03 -13.87 -11.70
N LEU A 219 -19.97 -14.48 -12.24
CA LEU A 219 -19.57 -14.30 -13.65
C LEU A 219 -20.61 -14.84 -14.65
N THR A 220 -21.32 -15.88 -14.29
CA THR A 220 -22.32 -16.53 -15.16
C THR A 220 -23.71 -15.88 -15.02
N MET A 221 -24.05 -15.42 -13.83
CA MET A 221 -25.37 -14.85 -13.55
C MET A 221 -25.43 -13.33 -13.76
N HIS A 222 -24.33 -12.62 -13.50
CA HIS A 222 -24.24 -11.15 -13.56
C HIS A 222 -22.98 -10.68 -14.31
N GLY A 223 -22.66 -11.37 -15.42
CA GLY A 223 -21.47 -11.07 -16.22
C GLY A 223 -21.46 -9.66 -16.78
N ASP A 224 -22.63 -9.11 -17.14
CA ASP A 224 -22.82 -7.74 -17.58
C ASP A 224 -22.33 -6.71 -16.55
N VAL A 225 -22.67 -6.90 -15.27
CA VAL A 225 -22.21 -6.03 -14.17
C VAL A 225 -20.69 -6.13 -13.99
N ILE A 226 -20.12 -7.32 -14.09
CA ILE A 226 -18.67 -7.53 -13.93
C ILE A 226 -17.90 -6.90 -15.09
N TYR A 227 -18.36 -7.08 -16.33
CA TYR A 227 -17.73 -6.45 -17.48
C TYR A 227 -17.86 -4.92 -17.44
N ALA A 228 -19.01 -4.39 -16.98
CA ALA A 228 -19.17 -2.97 -16.75
C ALA A 228 -18.21 -2.44 -15.67
N LEU A 229 -18.01 -3.20 -14.58
CA LEU A 229 -17.03 -2.88 -13.54
C LEU A 229 -15.61 -2.82 -14.13
N PHE A 230 -15.19 -3.82 -14.88
CA PHE A 230 -13.84 -3.83 -15.49
C PHE A 230 -13.66 -2.68 -16.48
N ALA A 231 -14.68 -2.38 -17.30
CA ALA A 231 -14.66 -1.25 -18.21
C ALA A 231 -14.56 0.09 -17.45
N SER A 232 -15.33 0.26 -16.37
CA SER A 232 -15.27 1.46 -15.54
C SER A 232 -13.91 1.65 -14.87
N MET A 233 -13.29 0.57 -14.39
CA MET A 233 -11.93 0.61 -13.81
C MET A 233 -10.89 0.99 -14.88
N LEU A 234 -11.01 0.46 -16.08
CA LEU A 234 -10.13 0.83 -17.19
C LEU A 234 -10.26 2.32 -17.51
N MET A 235 -11.49 2.82 -17.63
CA MET A 235 -11.75 4.26 -17.83
C MET A 235 -11.22 5.11 -16.68
N ALA A 236 -11.41 4.68 -15.44
CA ALA A 236 -10.91 5.36 -14.25
C ALA A 236 -9.38 5.50 -14.28
N ASN A 237 -8.64 4.50 -14.77
CA ASN A 237 -7.18 4.60 -14.93
C ASN A 237 -6.77 5.68 -15.94
N PHE A 238 -7.46 5.83 -17.06
CA PHE A 238 -7.20 6.92 -18.02
C PHE A 238 -7.52 8.29 -17.42
N ILE A 239 -8.64 8.40 -16.73
CA ILE A 239 -9.04 9.64 -16.04
C ILE A 239 -8.02 9.99 -14.96
N HIS A 240 -7.59 9.02 -14.17
CA HIS A 240 -6.56 9.20 -13.14
C HIS A 240 -5.24 9.69 -13.73
N LEU A 241 -4.80 9.12 -14.85
CA LEU A 241 -3.60 9.57 -15.55
C LEU A 241 -3.73 11.02 -16.02
N ALA A 242 -4.87 11.40 -16.59
CA ALA A 242 -5.16 12.76 -17.04
C ALA A 242 -5.16 13.75 -15.85
N ILE A 243 -5.89 13.44 -14.79
CA ILE A 243 -5.98 14.26 -13.57
C ILE A 243 -4.60 14.38 -12.90
N GLY A 244 -3.85 13.27 -12.80
CA GLY A 244 -2.52 13.26 -12.24
C GLY A 244 -1.57 14.19 -13.00
N ARG A 245 -1.60 14.12 -14.34
CA ARG A 245 -0.77 14.98 -15.18
C ARG A 245 -1.11 16.48 -15.05
N ILE A 246 -2.37 16.81 -14.91
CA ILE A 246 -2.83 18.19 -14.72
C ILE A 246 -2.55 18.65 -13.28
N GLY A 247 -2.70 17.76 -12.31
CA GLY A 247 -2.52 18.04 -10.88
C GLY A 247 -1.07 18.23 -10.45
N ILE A 248 -0.09 17.61 -11.13
CA ILE A 248 1.33 17.70 -10.75
C ILE A 248 1.81 19.14 -10.53
N PRO A 249 1.56 20.12 -11.43
CA PRO A 249 1.99 21.51 -11.20
C PRO A 249 1.35 22.15 -9.96
N VAL A 250 0.08 21.83 -9.70
CA VAL A 250 -0.68 22.36 -8.55
C VAL A 250 -0.11 21.82 -7.24
N TRP A 251 0.09 20.50 -7.17
CA TRP A 251 0.69 19.86 -6.00
C TRP A 251 2.12 20.29 -5.76
N ALA A 252 2.91 20.46 -6.83
CA ALA A 252 4.26 21.00 -6.74
C ALA A 252 4.29 22.45 -6.20
N MET A 253 3.28 23.26 -6.52
CA MET A 253 3.14 24.60 -5.96
C MET A 253 2.86 24.56 -4.44
N VAL A 254 1.96 23.68 -4.00
CA VAL A 254 1.68 23.46 -2.57
C VAL A 254 2.92 22.99 -1.82
N ALA A 255 3.67 22.05 -2.41
CA ALA A 255 4.90 21.52 -1.81
C ALA A 255 6.05 22.56 -1.70
N ARG A 256 5.98 23.65 -2.48
CA ARG A 256 6.94 24.78 -2.43
C ARG A 256 6.65 25.82 -1.36
N THR A 257 5.51 25.69 -0.65
CA THR A 257 5.18 26.62 0.42
C THR A 257 6.27 26.57 1.50
N PRO A 258 6.89 27.72 1.87
CA PRO A 258 7.97 27.71 2.85
C PRO A 258 7.49 27.14 4.18
N LYS A 259 8.30 26.29 4.78
CA LYS A 259 8.03 25.62 6.07
C LYS A 259 8.08 26.55 7.29
N GLY A 260 7.94 27.84 7.10
CA GLY A 260 8.10 28.89 8.11
C GLY A 260 6.84 29.69 8.40
N LEU A 261 5.68 29.04 8.32
CA LEU A 261 4.41 29.59 8.82
C LEU A 261 3.84 28.65 9.88
#